data_87ce615ff4135a3b62431efdae8c24a1
#
_entry.id   87ce615ff4135a3b62431efdae8c24a1
#
_cell.length_a   1.000
_cell.length_b   1.000
_cell.length_c   1.000
_cell.angle_alpha   90.00
_cell.angle_beta   90.00
_cell.angle_gamma   90.00
#
_symmetry.space_group_name_H-M   'P 1'
#
loop_
_entity.id
_entity.type
_entity.pdbx_description
1 polymer ?
#
loop_
_entity_poly.entity_id
_entity_poly.type
_entity_poly.pdbx_seq_one_letter_code
_entity_poly.pdbx_strand_id
1 'polypeptide(L)'
;MSAGALLFARYAYPPNALGYCGADENRTLLEYGDAGISDGGLVQLARSFEGAWPYLELIAGANGIDDPLDPRVVEAYWVGSSLLERVDCSTLASHLDERFRRRAGRSWDVLASSIPDGGVPHHDFHVFGVYPWVGLLRSGNADEPLRVLESCRISPGRVLDVEGEEADVLAEPLAWDGRRLRLGAPAVRRAAWRRDGLGFLPELRVGDWVSLHWDWVCDRLEARQARTLERYTRRMLAVANRATAPAALS
;
A
#
# COMPACT_ATOMS: atom_id res chain seq x y z
N MET A 1 13.63 -18.41 -9.47
CA MET A 1 13.80 -17.01 -9.04
C MET A 1 12.44 -16.34 -9.11
N SER A 2 11.92 -15.84 -8.00
CA SER A 2 10.57 -15.26 -7.97
C SER A 2 10.61 -13.77 -8.30
N ALA A 3 10.12 -13.40 -9.49
CA ALA A 3 9.95 -12.01 -9.88
C ALA A 3 9.04 -11.24 -8.89
N GLY A 4 8.14 -11.96 -8.21
CA GLY A 4 7.25 -11.38 -7.22
C GLY A 4 7.95 -11.01 -5.92
N ALA A 5 8.99 -11.73 -5.49
CA ALA A 5 9.78 -11.33 -4.33
C ALA A 5 10.51 -9.99 -4.56
N LEU A 6 11.05 -9.79 -5.76
CA LEU A 6 11.65 -8.50 -6.15
C LEU A 6 10.59 -7.39 -6.25
N LEU A 7 9.42 -7.70 -6.81
CA LEU A 7 8.30 -6.76 -6.84
C LEU A 7 7.86 -6.38 -5.43
N PHE A 8 7.77 -7.35 -4.52
CA PHE A 8 7.45 -7.10 -3.12
C PHE A 8 8.47 -6.15 -2.47
N ALA A 9 9.77 -6.39 -2.68
CA ALA A 9 10.85 -5.58 -2.12
C ALA A 9 10.75 -4.10 -2.51
N ARG A 10 10.34 -3.80 -3.75
CA ARG A 10 10.17 -2.41 -4.24
C ARG A 10 9.20 -1.59 -3.39
N TYR A 11 8.08 -2.20 -3.00
CA TYR A 11 7.05 -1.55 -2.20
C TYR A 11 7.32 -1.63 -0.69
N ALA A 12 7.95 -2.71 -0.25
CA ALA A 12 8.25 -2.95 1.16
C ALA A 12 9.43 -2.11 1.68
N TYR A 13 10.39 -1.77 0.81
CA TYR A 13 11.60 -1.03 1.19
C TYR A 13 11.33 0.35 1.82
N PRO A 14 10.49 1.24 1.26
CA PRO A 14 10.40 2.60 1.80
C PRO A 14 9.95 2.65 3.26
N PRO A 15 8.86 1.99 3.69
CA PRO A 15 8.49 1.96 5.10
C PRO A 15 9.47 1.17 5.97
N ASN A 16 10.15 0.15 5.44
CA ASN A 16 11.18 -0.59 6.16
C ASN A 16 12.41 0.29 6.41
N ALA A 17 12.87 1.03 5.41
CA ALA A 17 13.99 1.96 5.56
C ALA A 17 13.76 3.06 6.62
N LEU A 18 12.49 3.35 6.92
CA LEU A 18 12.06 4.30 7.94
C LEU A 18 11.71 3.64 9.28
N GLY A 19 11.85 2.31 9.40
CA GLY A 19 11.57 1.58 10.63
C GLY A 19 10.08 1.38 10.95
N TYR A 20 9.17 1.55 9.99
CA TYR A 20 7.73 1.39 10.23
C TYR A 20 7.25 -0.06 10.14
N CYS A 21 7.86 -0.88 9.30
CA CYS A 21 7.48 -2.29 9.14
C CYS A 21 8.61 -3.16 8.59
N GLY A 22 8.49 -4.48 8.81
CA GLY A 22 9.51 -5.46 8.43
C GLY A 22 10.60 -5.65 9.48
N ALA A 23 11.70 -6.28 9.08
CA ALA A 23 12.87 -6.50 9.92
C ALA A 23 13.72 -5.23 10.03
N ASP A 24 14.61 -5.18 11.06
CA ASP A 24 15.49 -4.02 11.30
C ASP A 24 16.60 -3.81 10.24
N GLU A 25 16.65 -4.65 9.22
CA GLU A 25 17.63 -4.64 8.14
C GLU A 25 17.22 -3.72 6.98
N ASN A 26 17.15 -2.44 7.23
CA ASN A 26 16.51 -1.44 6.36
C ASN A 26 17.20 -1.19 5.00
N ARG A 27 18.41 -1.67 4.75
CA ARG A 27 19.12 -1.50 3.46
C ARG A 27 19.04 -2.74 2.57
N THR A 28 18.91 -3.90 3.18
CA THR A 28 18.99 -5.21 2.51
C THR A 28 17.97 -5.36 1.38
N LEU A 29 16.74 -4.88 1.56
CA LEU A 29 15.72 -4.91 0.49
C LEU A 29 16.13 -4.12 -0.75
N LEU A 30 16.76 -2.96 -0.57
CA LEU A 30 17.25 -2.13 -1.69
C LEU A 30 18.40 -2.84 -2.43
N GLU A 31 19.33 -3.42 -1.69
CA GLU A 31 20.47 -4.18 -2.24
C GLU A 31 20.01 -5.40 -3.05
N TYR A 32 19.03 -6.16 -2.54
CA TYR A 32 18.38 -7.24 -3.29
C TYR A 32 17.71 -6.75 -4.58
N GLY A 33 17.00 -5.64 -4.49
CA GLY A 33 16.26 -5.07 -5.60
C GLY A 33 17.18 -4.53 -6.70
N ASP A 34 18.23 -3.81 -6.33
CA ASP A 34 19.22 -3.26 -7.26
C ASP A 34 20.03 -4.37 -7.95
N ALA A 35 20.46 -5.38 -7.19
CA ALA A 35 21.17 -6.55 -7.71
C ALA A 35 20.27 -7.49 -8.55
N GLY A 36 18.94 -7.34 -8.48
CA GLY A 36 18.00 -8.26 -9.15
C GLY A 36 18.06 -9.69 -8.61
N ILE A 37 18.53 -9.88 -7.37
CA ILE A 37 18.69 -11.20 -6.74
C ILE A 37 17.40 -11.59 -6.03
N SER A 38 16.93 -12.82 -6.27
CA SER A 38 15.79 -13.39 -5.57
C SER A 38 16.16 -14.79 -5.10
N ASP A 39 16.39 -14.92 -3.80
CA ASP A 39 16.76 -16.16 -3.13
C ASP A 39 15.91 -16.41 -1.87
N GLY A 40 16.26 -17.44 -1.09
CA GLY A 40 15.56 -17.77 0.16
C GLY A 40 15.65 -16.67 1.22
N GLY A 41 16.70 -15.85 1.21
CA GLY A 41 16.89 -14.72 2.12
C GLY A 41 15.84 -13.62 1.85
N LEU A 42 15.64 -13.25 0.58
CA LEU A 42 14.61 -12.27 0.22
C LEU A 42 13.19 -12.77 0.55
N VAL A 43 12.91 -14.07 0.33
CA VAL A 43 11.62 -14.67 0.73
C VAL A 43 11.42 -14.58 2.24
N GLN A 44 12.46 -14.81 3.03
CA GLN A 44 12.38 -14.72 4.48
C GLN A 44 12.17 -13.29 4.97
N LEU A 45 12.83 -12.32 4.33
CA LEU A 45 12.58 -10.90 4.59
C LEU A 45 11.12 -10.53 4.26
N ALA A 46 10.58 -10.97 3.13
CA ALA A 46 9.18 -10.71 2.79
C ALA A 46 8.19 -11.27 3.83
N ARG A 47 8.46 -12.45 4.38
CA ARG A 47 7.65 -13.08 5.45
C ARG A 47 7.64 -12.30 6.76
N SER A 48 8.66 -11.50 7.04
CA SER A 48 8.72 -10.67 8.25
C SER A 48 7.77 -9.47 8.23
N PHE A 49 7.17 -9.16 7.09
CA PHE A 49 6.19 -8.08 6.96
C PHE A 49 4.80 -8.54 7.42
N GLU A 50 4.60 -8.58 8.74
CA GLU A 50 3.35 -9.04 9.38
C GLU A 50 2.10 -8.29 8.92
N GLY A 51 2.24 -7.06 8.42
CA GLY A 51 1.14 -6.27 7.85
C GLY A 51 0.78 -6.63 6.41
N ALA A 52 1.70 -7.23 5.64
CA ALA A 52 1.51 -7.54 4.23
C ALA A 52 1.41 -9.04 3.94
N TRP A 53 2.30 -9.84 4.53
CA TRP A 53 2.40 -11.27 4.26
C TRP A 53 1.07 -12.03 4.38
N PRO A 54 0.26 -11.84 5.44
CA PRO A 54 -1.01 -12.51 5.58
C PRO A 54 -2.01 -12.24 4.45
N TYR A 55 -1.99 -11.03 3.87
CA TYR A 55 -2.84 -10.70 2.73
C TYR A 55 -2.38 -11.41 1.46
N LEU A 56 -1.06 -11.57 1.25
CA LEU A 56 -0.54 -12.33 0.11
C LEU A 56 -0.97 -13.80 0.20
N GLU A 57 -0.88 -14.44 1.39
CA GLU A 57 -1.38 -15.79 1.63
C GLU A 57 -2.88 -15.90 1.33
N LEU A 58 -3.67 -14.93 1.78
CA LEU A 58 -5.11 -14.88 1.57
C LEU A 58 -5.47 -14.76 0.08
N ILE A 59 -4.84 -13.83 -0.64
CA ILE A 59 -5.07 -13.63 -2.08
C ILE A 59 -4.66 -14.88 -2.86
N ALA A 60 -3.48 -15.44 -2.57
CA ALA A 60 -2.98 -16.65 -3.21
C ALA A 60 -3.94 -17.82 -3.01
N GLY A 61 -4.32 -18.13 -1.76
CA GLY A 61 -5.21 -19.21 -1.42
C GLY A 61 -6.59 -19.09 -2.08
N ALA A 62 -7.22 -17.91 -2.06
CA ALA A 62 -8.51 -17.67 -2.68
C ALA A 62 -8.50 -17.81 -4.22
N ASN A 63 -7.32 -17.74 -4.83
CA ASN A 63 -7.14 -17.85 -6.28
C ASN A 63 -6.50 -19.18 -6.73
N GLY A 64 -6.21 -20.10 -5.81
CA GLY A 64 -5.55 -21.37 -6.13
C GLY A 64 -4.12 -21.17 -6.64
N ILE A 65 -3.41 -20.19 -6.11
CA ILE A 65 -2.02 -19.90 -6.42
C ILE A 65 -1.18 -20.36 -5.24
N ASP A 66 -0.22 -21.26 -5.46
CA ASP A 66 0.54 -21.90 -4.38
C ASP A 66 1.56 -20.93 -3.73
N ASP A 67 2.14 -20.01 -4.52
CA ASP A 67 3.17 -19.09 -4.04
C ASP A 67 2.56 -17.71 -3.70
N PRO A 68 2.57 -17.30 -2.41
CA PRO A 68 2.16 -15.95 -2.01
C PRO A 68 3.00 -14.83 -2.68
N LEU A 69 4.22 -15.14 -3.10
CA LEU A 69 5.09 -14.24 -3.86
C LEU A 69 4.95 -14.42 -5.38
N ASP A 70 3.89 -15.05 -5.89
CA ASP A 70 3.57 -14.97 -7.32
C ASP A 70 3.40 -13.47 -7.71
N PRO A 71 4.03 -13.00 -8.80
CA PRO A 71 3.95 -11.59 -9.20
C PRO A 71 2.53 -11.06 -9.32
N ARG A 72 1.57 -11.90 -9.73
CA ARG A 72 0.15 -11.53 -9.84
C ARG A 72 -0.50 -11.27 -8.47
N VAL A 73 -0.09 -12.03 -7.45
CA VAL A 73 -0.56 -11.86 -6.06
C VAL A 73 0.01 -10.59 -5.47
N VAL A 74 1.32 -10.37 -5.64
CA VAL A 74 2.02 -9.18 -5.15
C VAL A 74 1.48 -7.92 -5.83
N GLU A 75 1.28 -7.94 -7.15
CA GLU A 75 0.65 -6.82 -7.89
C GLU A 75 -0.77 -6.57 -7.38
N ALA A 76 -1.57 -7.63 -7.16
CA ALA A 76 -2.92 -7.49 -6.63
C ALA A 76 -2.96 -6.77 -5.29
N TYR A 77 -2.05 -7.10 -4.38
CA TYR A 77 -1.98 -6.47 -3.06
C TYR A 77 -1.57 -4.99 -3.12
N TRP A 78 -0.55 -4.63 -3.91
CA TRP A 78 -0.01 -3.26 -3.93
C TRP A 78 -0.71 -2.33 -4.93
N VAL A 79 -1.09 -2.83 -6.09
CA VAL A 79 -1.65 -2.05 -7.20
C VAL A 79 -3.13 -2.35 -7.42
N GLY A 80 -3.52 -3.59 -7.18
CA GLY A 80 -4.87 -4.07 -7.41
C GLY A 80 -5.04 -4.85 -8.72
N SER A 81 -5.85 -5.88 -8.64
CA SER A 81 -6.29 -6.66 -9.81
C SER A 81 -7.59 -7.40 -9.53
N SER A 82 -8.11 -8.13 -10.52
CA SER A 82 -9.31 -8.96 -10.35
C SER A 82 -9.15 -10.12 -9.36
N LEU A 83 -7.92 -10.46 -8.96
CA LEU A 83 -7.68 -11.47 -7.92
C LEU A 83 -8.29 -11.07 -6.57
N LEU A 84 -8.36 -9.76 -6.28
CA LEU A 84 -8.94 -9.26 -5.04
C LEU A 84 -10.45 -9.53 -4.95
N GLU A 85 -11.16 -9.56 -6.07
CA GLU A 85 -12.61 -9.76 -6.12
C GLU A 85 -13.01 -11.25 -5.87
N ARG A 86 -12.04 -12.16 -5.91
CA ARG A 86 -12.28 -13.60 -5.61
C ARG A 86 -12.15 -13.94 -4.13
N VAL A 87 -11.68 -13.01 -3.33
CA VAL A 87 -11.63 -13.15 -1.87
C VAL A 87 -12.99 -12.76 -1.32
N ASP A 88 -13.75 -13.73 -0.82
CA ASP A 88 -15.06 -13.45 -0.24
C ASP A 88 -14.95 -12.71 1.10
N CYS A 89 -16.01 -11.95 1.44
CA CYS A 89 -16.04 -11.10 2.63
C CYS A 89 -15.89 -11.89 3.94
N SER A 90 -16.41 -13.12 4.00
CA SER A 90 -16.33 -13.94 5.22
C SER A 90 -14.90 -14.43 5.46
N THR A 91 -14.23 -14.85 4.40
CA THR A 91 -12.81 -15.24 4.45
C THR A 91 -11.92 -14.07 4.84
N LEU A 92 -12.15 -12.88 4.25
CA LEU A 92 -11.42 -11.67 4.64
C LEU A 92 -11.68 -11.32 6.12
N ALA A 93 -12.94 -11.37 6.58
CA ALA A 93 -13.31 -11.08 7.96
C ALA A 93 -12.64 -12.02 8.96
N SER A 94 -12.69 -13.34 8.71
CA SER A 94 -12.04 -14.33 9.55
C SER A 94 -10.52 -14.13 9.63
N HIS A 95 -9.91 -13.90 8.48
CA HIS A 95 -8.47 -13.66 8.39
C HIS A 95 -8.03 -12.42 9.17
N LEU A 96 -8.79 -11.33 9.07
CA LEU A 96 -8.51 -10.09 9.81
C LEU A 96 -8.75 -10.28 11.32
N ASP A 97 -9.81 -11.02 11.71
CA ASP A 97 -10.11 -11.33 13.11
C ASP A 97 -8.94 -12.07 13.78
N GLU A 98 -8.46 -13.12 13.13
CA GLU A 98 -7.34 -13.93 13.64
C GLU A 98 -6.03 -13.13 13.80
N ARG A 99 -5.74 -12.23 12.87
CA ARG A 99 -4.44 -11.57 12.76
C ARG A 99 -4.39 -10.19 13.42
N PHE A 100 -5.46 -9.40 13.31
CA PHE A 100 -5.44 -7.98 13.66
C PHE A 100 -6.38 -7.58 14.78
N ARG A 101 -7.33 -8.41 15.22
CA ARG A 101 -8.29 -8.07 16.27
C ARG A 101 -7.64 -7.52 17.55
N ARG A 102 -6.55 -8.16 18.01
CA ARG A 102 -5.83 -7.71 19.22
C ARG A 102 -5.16 -6.36 19.03
N ARG A 103 -4.69 -6.05 17.81
CA ARG A 103 -4.03 -4.78 17.47
C ARG A 103 -5.03 -3.67 17.19
N ALA A 104 -6.15 -3.98 16.57
CA ALA A 104 -7.23 -3.03 16.27
C ALA A 104 -7.99 -2.58 17.51
N GLY A 105 -8.04 -3.40 18.58
CA GLY A 105 -8.68 -3.05 19.83
C GLY A 105 -10.11 -2.54 19.63
N ARG A 106 -10.42 -1.33 20.11
CA ARG A 106 -11.76 -0.71 19.96
C ARG A 106 -12.15 -0.37 18.51
N SER A 107 -11.19 -0.29 17.61
CA SER A 107 -11.45 -0.03 16.19
C SER A 107 -11.89 -1.29 15.44
N TRP A 108 -11.87 -2.46 16.09
CA TRP A 108 -12.23 -3.73 15.47
C TRP A 108 -13.64 -3.75 14.90
N ASP A 109 -14.62 -3.29 15.66
CA ASP A 109 -16.03 -3.32 15.23
C ASP A 109 -16.24 -2.43 13.98
N VAL A 110 -15.54 -1.29 13.92
CA VAL A 110 -15.55 -0.39 12.77
C VAL A 110 -14.90 -1.06 11.55
N LEU A 111 -13.76 -1.72 11.74
CA LEU A 111 -13.08 -2.47 10.68
C LEU A 111 -13.95 -3.63 10.17
N ALA A 112 -14.50 -4.44 11.08
CA ALA A 112 -15.34 -5.58 10.74
C ALA A 112 -16.60 -5.16 9.95
N SER A 113 -17.23 -4.04 10.31
CA SER A 113 -18.37 -3.48 9.61
C SER A 113 -18.03 -2.95 8.20
N SER A 114 -16.77 -2.60 7.94
CA SER A 114 -16.34 -2.06 6.66
C SER A 114 -16.14 -3.13 5.56
N ILE A 115 -15.97 -4.39 5.95
CA ILE A 115 -15.71 -5.48 5.00
C ILE A 115 -16.89 -5.74 4.07
N PRO A 116 -18.14 -5.91 4.55
CA PRO A 116 -19.32 -6.07 3.70
C PRO A 116 -19.55 -4.86 2.77
N ASP A 117 -19.09 -3.68 3.16
CA ASP A 117 -19.20 -2.44 2.40
C ASP A 117 -18.23 -2.35 1.20
N GLY A 118 -17.55 -3.44 0.87
CA GLY A 118 -16.69 -3.54 -0.28
C GLY A 118 -15.20 -3.55 0.04
N GLY A 119 -14.83 -3.91 1.28
CA GLY A 119 -13.44 -4.19 1.66
C GLY A 119 -12.87 -5.33 0.81
N VAL A 120 -11.62 -5.19 0.39
CA VAL A 120 -10.84 -6.22 -0.32
C VAL A 120 -9.42 -6.24 0.25
N PRO A 121 -8.68 -7.33 0.13
CA PRO A 121 -7.32 -7.46 0.67
C PRO A 121 -6.29 -6.66 -0.14
N HIS A 122 -6.52 -5.36 -0.28
CA HIS A 122 -5.64 -4.38 -0.90
C HIS A 122 -4.85 -3.63 0.17
N HIS A 123 -3.64 -3.17 -0.15
CA HIS A 123 -2.83 -2.41 0.79
C HIS A 123 -3.55 -1.18 1.37
N ASP A 124 -4.27 -0.43 0.56
CA ASP A 124 -5.03 0.73 1.02
C ASP A 124 -6.15 0.37 2.01
N PHE A 125 -6.70 -0.87 1.95
CA PHE A 125 -7.63 -1.35 2.97
C PHE A 125 -6.93 -1.47 4.33
N HIS A 126 -5.70 -2.00 4.34
CA HIS A 126 -4.89 -2.07 5.55
C HIS A 126 -4.57 -0.67 6.10
N VAL A 127 -4.17 0.25 5.23
CA VAL A 127 -3.82 1.63 5.61
C VAL A 127 -5.02 2.41 6.16
N PHE A 128 -6.18 2.33 5.52
CA PHE A 128 -7.34 3.14 5.90
C PHE A 128 -8.26 2.45 6.91
N GLY A 129 -8.19 1.13 7.05
CA GLY A 129 -9.09 0.37 7.90
C GLY A 129 -8.44 -0.21 9.16
N VAL A 130 -7.26 -0.84 9.01
CA VAL A 130 -6.62 -1.57 10.12
C VAL A 130 -5.86 -0.62 11.06
N TYR A 131 -5.16 0.36 10.50
CA TYR A 131 -4.47 1.35 11.32
C TYR A 131 -5.42 2.39 11.94
N PRO A 132 -5.14 2.88 13.17
CA PRO A 132 -6.02 3.80 13.88
C PRO A 132 -6.00 5.24 13.30
N TRP A 133 -5.22 5.52 12.28
CA TRP A 133 -4.96 6.87 11.78
C TRP A 133 -6.22 7.59 11.30
N VAL A 134 -7.14 6.89 10.63
CA VAL A 134 -8.42 7.49 10.19
C VAL A 134 -9.27 7.91 11.38
N GLY A 135 -9.28 7.14 12.47
CA GLY A 135 -9.93 7.51 13.73
C GLY A 135 -9.30 8.75 14.37
N LEU A 136 -7.97 8.86 14.31
CA LEU A 136 -7.22 9.99 14.86
C LEU A 136 -7.42 11.30 14.11
N LEU A 137 -7.73 11.28 12.80
CA LEU A 137 -8.07 12.49 12.05
C LEU A 137 -9.20 13.31 12.70
N ARG A 138 -10.09 12.66 13.46
CA ARG A 138 -11.25 13.29 14.11
C ARG A 138 -10.95 13.81 15.52
N SER A 139 -9.78 13.52 16.08
CA SER A 139 -9.43 13.90 17.46
C SER A 139 -8.93 15.34 17.60
N GLY A 140 -8.91 16.12 16.52
CA GLY A 140 -8.58 17.56 16.54
C GLY A 140 -7.18 17.92 16.02
N ASN A 141 -6.24 16.99 15.93
CA ASN A 141 -4.96 17.19 15.24
C ASN A 141 -4.89 16.23 14.04
N ALA A 142 -5.25 16.73 12.86
CA ALA A 142 -5.34 15.92 11.65
C ALA A 142 -4.02 15.83 10.85
N ASP A 143 -3.08 16.74 11.06
CA ASP A 143 -1.91 16.90 10.20
C ASP A 143 -1.02 15.65 10.18
N GLU A 144 -0.62 15.15 11.35
CA GLU A 144 0.23 13.96 11.43
C GLU A 144 -0.48 12.67 10.96
N PRO A 145 -1.71 12.36 11.38
CA PRO A 145 -2.45 11.23 10.83
C PRO A 145 -2.62 11.30 9.32
N LEU A 146 -2.93 12.47 8.75
CA LEU A 146 -3.08 12.65 7.32
C LEU A 146 -1.75 12.42 6.58
N ARG A 147 -0.65 12.96 7.13
CA ARG A 147 0.70 12.76 6.59
C ARG A 147 1.07 11.27 6.54
N VAL A 148 0.82 10.54 7.63
CA VAL A 148 1.12 9.10 7.69
C VAL A 148 0.26 8.31 6.70
N LEU A 149 -1.05 8.58 6.64
CA LEU A 149 -1.95 7.93 5.67
C LEU A 149 -1.51 8.20 4.23
N GLU A 150 -1.15 9.46 3.92
CA GLU A 150 -0.67 9.84 2.59
C GLU A 150 0.64 9.15 2.23
N SER A 151 1.58 9.08 3.14
CA SER A 151 2.88 8.43 2.91
C SER A 151 2.74 6.92 2.79
N CYS A 152 1.89 6.29 3.60
CA CYS A 152 1.74 4.83 3.67
C CYS A 152 0.89 4.25 2.53
N ARG A 153 -0.07 4.98 1.96
CA ARG A 153 -0.81 4.48 0.80
C ARG A 153 0.07 4.41 -0.45
N ILE A 154 -0.22 3.48 -1.33
CA ILE A 154 0.39 3.51 -2.66
C ILE A 154 -0.35 4.52 -3.52
N SER A 155 0.36 5.49 -4.09
CA SER A 155 -0.24 6.49 -4.96
C SER A 155 0.33 6.44 -6.37
N PRO A 156 -0.50 6.47 -7.43
CA PRO A 156 -0.02 6.65 -8.77
C PRO A 156 0.37 8.11 -9.02
N GLY A 157 1.41 8.33 -9.80
CA GLY A 157 1.81 9.67 -10.21
C GLY A 157 2.49 9.68 -11.57
N ARG A 158 2.67 10.88 -12.13
CA ARG A 158 3.33 11.09 -13.41
C ARG A 158 4.61 11.87 -13.22
N VAL A 159 5.72 11.34 -13.69
CA VAL A 159 7.02 11.98 -13.60
C VAL A 159 7.02 13.25 -14.45
N LEU A 160 7.35 14.38 -13.84
CA LEU A 160 7.48 15.68 -14.48
C LEU A 160 8.94 16.05 -14.75
N ASP A 161 9.83 15.68 -13.83
CA ASP A 161 11.26 15.92 -13.92
C ASP A 161 12.05 14.85 -13.18
N VAL A 162 13.31 14.67 -13.55
CA VAL A 162 14.24 13.73 -12.91
C VAL A 162 15.58 14.44 -12.71
N GLU A 163 16.00 14.61 -11.47
CA GLU A 163 17.23 15.26 -11.09
C GLU A 163 18.04 14.40 -10.12
N GLY A 164 19.12 13.81 -10.63
CA GLY A 164 19.95 12.91 -9.83
C GLY A 164 19.18 11.69 -9.31
N GLU A 165 19.11 11.53 -8.00
CA GLU A 165 18.44 10.43 -7.33
C GLU A 165 16.97 10.72 -6.97
N GLU A 166 16.45 11.88 -7.36
CA GLU A 166 15.10 12.33 -7.06
C GLU A 166 14.30 12.66 -8.33
N ALA A 167 13.00 12.65 -8.20
CA ALA A 167 12.06 13.00 -9.26
C ALA A 167 10.93 13.87 -8.71
N ASP A 168 10.47 14.81 -9.53
CA ASP A 168 9.23 15.52 -9.32
C ASP A 168 8.08 14.76 -9.97
N VAL A 169 7.10 14.37 -9.17
CA VAL A 169 5.99 13.53 -9.58
C VAL A 169 4.66 14.23 -9.32
N LEU A 170 3.83 14.37 -10.33
CA LEU A 170 2.47 14.88 -10.21
C LEU A 170 1.56 13.78 -9.72
N ALA A 171 0.99 13.92 -8.53
CA ALA A 171 0.08 12.96 -7.90
C ALA A 171 -1.08 13.67 -7.19
N GLU A 172 -2.19 12.96 -6.97
CA GLU A 172 -3.31 13.47 -6.18
C GLU A 172 -3.08 13.14 -4.70
N PRO A 173 -2.78 14.13 -3.82
CA PRO A 173 -2.58 13.89 -2.39
C PRO A 173 -3.90 13.58 -1.68
N LEU A 174 -3.83 12.92 -0.52
CA LEU A 174 -4.97 12.84 0.39
C LEU A 174 -5.29 14.22 0.96
N ALA A 175 -6.57 14.51 1.09
CA ALA A 175 -7.10 15.70 1.74
C ALA A 175 -8.16 15.30 2.77
N TRP A 176 -8.17 16.00 3.90
CA TRP A 176 -9.17 15.88 4.95
C TRP A 176 -9.97 17.17 5.05
N ASP A 177 -11.29 17.09 4.92
CA ASP A 177 -12.19 18.27 4.98
C ASP A 177 -12.83 18.47 6.36
N GLY A 178 -12.31 17.81 7.41
CA GLY A 178 -12.89 17.76 8.75
C GLY A 178 -13.90 16.64 8.95
N ARG A 179 -14.32 15.95 7.88
CA ARG A 179 -15.35 14.90 7.92
C ARG A 179 -15.01 13.68 7.07
N ARG A 180 -14.38 13.86 5.93
CA ARG A 180 -14.10 12.81 4.95
C ARG A 180 -12.69 12.90 4.39
N LEU A 181 -12.08 11.73 4.18
CA LEU A 181 -10.89 11.58 3.36
C LEU A 181 -11.26 11.59 1.88
N ARG A 182 -10.50 12.33 1.08
CA ARG A 182 -10.65 12.39 -0.38
C ARG A 182 -9.30 12.60 -1.06
N LEU A 183 -9.24 12.38 -2.35
CA LEU A 183 -8.11 12.84 -3.17
C LEU A 183 -8.27 14.33 -3.43
N GLY A 184 -7.20 15.09 -3.22
CA GLY A 184 -7.10 16.52 -3.50
C GLY A 184 -6.80 16.81 -4.96
N ALA A 185 -6.57 18.08 -5.28
CA ALA A 185 -6.08 18.47 -6.59
C ALA A 185 -4.65 17.93 -6.81
N PRO A 186 -4.29 17.56 -8.05
CA PRO A 186 -2.93 17.13 -8.36
C PRO A 186 -1.90 18.16 -7.90
N ALA A 187 -0.85 17.68 -7.24
CA ALA A 187 0.25 18.48 -6.72
C ALA A 187 1.57 17.78 -7.00
N VAL A 188 2.64 18.58 -7.12
CA VAL A 188 4.00 18.05 -7.30
C VAL A 188 4.49 17.50 -5.98
N ARG A 189 5.04 16.29 -6.01
CA ARG A 189 5.74 15.65 -4.89
C ARG A 189 7.16 15.33 -5.31
N ARG A 190 8.11 15.66 -4.46
CA ARG A 190 9.49 15.23 -4.59
C ARG A 190 9.62 13.82 -4.02
N ALA A 191 10.16 12.88 -4.80
CA ALA A 191 10.31 11.49 -4.40
C ALA A 191 11.69 10.96 -4.82
N ALA A 192 12.34 10.20 -3.94
CA ALA A 192 13.56 9.50 -4.28
C ALA A 192 13.24 8.28 -5.17
N TRP A 193 14.11 7.97 -6.11
CA TRP A 193 14.05 6.75 -6.92
C TRP A 193 15.35 5.95 -6.86
N ARG A 194 16.40 6.58 -6.32
CA ARG A 194 17.69 5.97 -5.97
C ARG A 194 18.19 6.48 -4.62
N ARG A 195 19.09 5.75 -4.03
CA ARG A 195 19.83 6.17 -2.83
C ARG A 195 21.23 5.55 -2.87
N ASP A 196 22.25 6.39 -2.81
CA ASP A 196 23.65 5.98 -2.93
C ASP A 196 23.92 5.18 -4.21
N GLY A 197 23.31 5.55 -5.32
CA GLY A 197 23.38 4.88 -6.61
C GLY A 197 22.51 3.64 -6.77
N LEU A 198 21.94 3.08 -5.68
CA LEU A 198 21.08 1.89 -5.71
C LEU A 198 19.63 2.26 -5.97
N GLY A 199 18.91 1.42 -6.72
CA GLY A 199 17.50 1.64 -7.02
C GLY A 199 16.81 0.43 -7.64
N PHE A 200 15.49 0.45 -7.72
CA PHE A 200 14.70 -0.65 -8.28
C PHE A 200 14.48 -0.53 -9.78
N LEU A 201 14.66 0.66 -10.32
CA LEU A 201 14.44 0.95 -11.74
C LEU A 201 15.78 1.23 -12.42
N PRO A 202 16.04 0.64 -13.58
CA PRO A 202 17.28 0.91 -14.33
C PRO A 202 17.32 2.35 -14.83
N GLU A 203 16.17 2.93 -15.12
CA GLU A 203 15.99 4.31 -15.58
C GLU A 203 14.62 4.83 -15.20
N LEU A 204 14.50 6.15 -15.07
CA LEU A 204 13.24 6.87 -14.90
C LEU A 204 13.21 8.04 -15.89
N ARG A 205 12.06 8.25 -16.55
CA ARG A 205 11.90 9.26 -17.60
C ARG A 205 10.71 10.17 -17.34
N VAL A 206 10.81 11.40 -17.76
CA VAL A 206 9.67 12.33 -17.80
C VAL A 206 8.53 11.71 -18.61
N GLY A 207 7.33 11.75 -18.03
CA GLY A 207 6.14 11.16 -18.61
C GLY A 207 5.87 9.71 -18.20
N ASP A 208 6.76 9.04 -17.47
CA ASP A 208 6.48 7.73 -16.90
C ASP A 208 5.36 7.80 -15.86
N TRP A 209 4.46 6.81 -15.86
CA TRP A 209 3.60 6.54 -14.72
C TRP A 209 4.37 5.74 -13.69
N VAL A 210 4.28 6.15 -12.43
CA VAL A 210 4.98 5.49 -11.31
C VAL A 210 4.05 5.29 -10.11
N SER A 211 4.42 4.36 -9.25
CA SER A 211 3.83 4.21 -7.92
C SER A 211 4.75 4.82 -6.87
N LEU A 212 4.14 5.56 -5.93
CA LEU A 212 4.83 6.18 -4.80
C LEU A 212 4.43 5.52 -3.48
N HIS A 213 5.40 5.35 -2.58
CA HIS A 213 5.22 4.89 -1.21
C HIS A 213 6.28 5.55 -0.32
N TRP A 214 5.89 6.31 0.73
CA TRP A 214 6.80 7.02 1.62
C TRP A 214 7.85 7.89 0.88
N ASP A 215 7.38 8.70 -0.07
CA ASP A 215 8.19 9.58 -0.92
C ASP A 215 9.31 8.84 -1.69
N TRP A 216 9.02 7.60 -2.08
CA TRP A 216 9.86 6.77 -2.91
C TRP A 216 9.12 6.29 -4.16
N VAL A 217 9.80 6.29 -5.30
CA VAL A 217 9.31 5.69 -6.55
C VAL A 217 9.55 4.19 -6.48
N CYS A 218 8.48 3.41 -6.28
CA CYS A 218 8.58 1.96 -6.11
C CYS A 218 8.69 1.22 -7.44
N ASP A 219 7.83 1.57 -8.40
CA ASP A 219 7.78 0.89 -9.69
C ASP A 219 7.28 1.81 -10.80
N ARG A 220 7.62 1.47 -12.04
CA ARG A 220 7.02 2.06 -13.23
C ARG A 220 5.74 1.30 -13.57
N LEU A 221 4.66 2.03 -13.75
CA LEU A 221 3.35 1.49 -14.02
C LEU A 221 2.97 1.63 -15.50
N GLU A 222 2.26 0.66 -16.02
CA GLU A 222 1.45 0.88 -17.21
C GLU A 222 0.27 1.82 -16.89
N ALA A 223 -0.22 2.55 -17.90
CA ALA A 223 -1.38 3.43 -17.73
C ALA A 223 -2.62 2.68 -17.21
N ARG A 224 -2.76 1.39 -17.50
CA ARG A 224 -3.83 0.54 -16.98
C ARG A 224 -3.64 0.28 -15.48
N GLN A 225 -2.42 -0.01 -15.04
CA GLN A 225 -2.09 -0.24 -13.63
C GLN A 225 -2.31 1.03 -12.80
N ALA A 226 -1.88 2.20 -13.30
CA ALA A 226 -2.13 3.48 -12.65
C ALA A 226 -3.64 3.74 -12.41
N ARG A 227 -4.48 3.52 -13.43
CA ARG A 227 -5.94 3.64 -13.30
C ARG A 227 -6.54 2.59 -12.36
N THR A 228 -5.98 1.39 -12.33
CA THR A 228 -6.44 0.32 -11.42
C THR A 228 -6.14 0.70 -9.97
N LEU A 229 -4.92 1.15 -9.69
CA LEU A 229 -4.51 1.61 -8.37
C LEU A 229 -5.39 2.77 -7.89
N GLU A 230 -5.61 3.80 -8.72
CA GLU A 230 -6.51 4.92 -8.40
C GLU A 230 -7.94 4.43 -8.08
N ARG A 231 -8.47 3.50 -8.85
CA ARG A 231 -9.80 2.92 -8.62
C ARG A 231 -9.89 2.22 -7.26
N TYR A 232 -8.89 1.41 -6.87
CA TYR A 232 -8.88 0.76 -5.57
C TYR A 232 -8.69 1.76 -4.44
N THR A 233 -7.84 2.76 -4.58
CA THR A 233 -7.71 3.85 -3.61
C THR A 233 -9.05 4.54 -3.38
N ARG A 234 -9.76 4.95 -4.44
CA ARG A 234 -11.10 5.58 -4.31
C ARG A 234 -12.12 4.65 -3.67
N ARG A 235 -12.09 3.35 -3.98
CA ARG A 235 -12.94 2.34 -3.33
C ARG A 235 -12.65 2.24 -1.84
N MET A 236 -11.39 2.14 -1.44
CA MET A 236 -10.99 2.02 -0.03
C MET A 236 -11.28 3.31 0.76
N LEU A 237 -11.12 4.47 0.16
CA LEU A 237 -11.55 5.74 0.75
C LEU A 237 -13.07 5.77 0.99
N ALA A 238 -13.87 5.26 0.06
CA ALA A 238 -15.32 5.17 0.24
C ALA A 238 -15.69 4.22 1.39
N VAL A 239 -15.01 3.08 1.52
CA VAL A 239 -15.16 2.13 2.65
C VAL A 239 -14.82 2.82 3.97
N ALA A 240 -13.65 3.45 4.09
CA ALA A 240 -13.20 4.13 5.29
C ALA A 240 -14.14 5.27 5.70
N ASN A 241 -14.64 6.04 4.75
CA ASN A 241 -15.57 7.13 5.02
C ASN A 241 -16.96 6.65 5.49
N ARG A 242 -17.42 5.47 5.06
CA ARG A 242 -18.67 4.87 5.57
C ARG A 242 -18.50 4.36 6.99
N ALA A 243 -17.43 3.59 7.23
CA ALA A 243 -17.11 3.02 8.54
C ALA A 243 -17.00 4.09 9.65
N THR A 244 -16.64 5.32 9.26
CA THR A 244 -16.46 6.43 10.19
C THR A 244 -17.58 7.45 10.17
N ALA A 245 -18.66 7.26 9.39
CA ALA A 245 -19.83 8.13 9.41
C ALA A 245 -20.51 8.04 10.79
N PRO A 246 -21.01 9.17 11.39
CA PRO A 246 -21.88 9.09 12.55
C PRO A 246 -23.09 8.21 12.20
N ALA A 247 -23.45 7.28 13.10
CA ALA A 247 -24.69 6.54 12.94
C ALA A 247 -25.81 7.57 12.71
N ALA A 248 -26.58 7.39 11.62
CA ALA A 248 -27.74 8.22 11.40
C ALA A 248 -28.64 8.04 12.63
N LEU A 249 -28.92 9.14 13.32
CA LEU A 249 -29.91 9.16 14.40
C LEU A 249 -31.26 8.82 13.75
N SER A 250 -31.67 7.56 13.87
CA SER A 250 -33.00 7.07 13.50
C SER A 250 -34.00 7.45 14.56
#